data_30f5c4a3f6b43fc7f31e13894fda6589
#
_entry.id   30f5c4a3f6b43fc7f31e13894fda6589
#
_cell.length_a   1.000
_cell.length_b   1.000
_cell.length_c   1.000
_cell.angle_alpha   90.00
_cell.angle_beta   90.00
_cell.angle_gamma   90.00
#
_symmetry.space_group_name_H-M   'P 1'
#
loop_
_entity.id
_entity.type
_entity.pdbx_description
1 polymer ?
#
loop_
_entity_poly.entity_id
_entity_poly.type
_entity_poly.pdbx_seq_one_letter_code
_entity_poly.pdbx_strand_id
1 'polypeptide(L)'
;VDLFDRVGRGLRLSRAGLALRVYAARAWHEIEAGRMALADLGALRSGSLTVGVIPTFLHTLVPAAVAAFSRAYPGVSVVVRDLRAGPIEEQLVEGLLDVGIAFYPTEREEIDTEPLFEERMQLVVNPAHPLARRKSLAVKDLAQVPLAMLPRAFATRRLVDESLRAAGVVPQVRVEMESVEGLLDVCRWGDLACIAPERAARQASDLHTIELRSPTMVRHAGILWRKGASRSRAALEFAALLKQ
;
A
#
# COMPACT_ATOMS: atom_id res chain seq x y z
N VAL A 1 20.88 32.73 -0.70
CA VAL A 1 20.26 31.87 0.33
C VAL A 1 20.93 30.53 0.24
N ASP A 2 21.52 30.05 1.35
CA ASP A 2 22.17 28.76 1.39
C ASP A 2 21.13 27.64 1.41
N LEU A 3 21.32 26.64 0.53
CA LEU A 3 20.42 25.49 0.42
C LEU A 3 20.84 24.33 1.33
N PHE A 4 22.07 24.37 1.84
CA PHE A 4 22.64 23.33 2.70
C PHE A 4 23.27 23.94 3.94
N ASP A 5 23.04 23.30 5.08
CA ASP A 5 23.73 23.58 6.35
C ASP A 5 24.85 22.55 6.55
N ARG A 6 26.02 23.01 7.03
CA ARG A 6 27.10 22.11 7.46
C ARG A 6 26.80 21.60 8.88
N VAL A 7 26.72 20.29 9.02
CA VAL A 7 26.54 19.63 10.33
C VAL A 7 27.69 18.66 10.55
N GLY A 8 28.69 19.09 11.31
CA GLY A 8 29.92 18.35 11.48
C GLY A 8 30.64 18.14 10.14
N ARG A 9 30.88 16.88 9.76
CA ARG A 9 31.48 16.49 8.47
C ARG A 9 30.48 16.27 7.34
N GLY A 10 29.18 16.46 7.59
CA GLY A 10 28.11 16.23 6.62
C GLY A 10 27.39 17.51 6.19
N LEU A 11 26.54 17.36 5.16
CA LEU A 11 25.62 18.39 4.69
C LEU A 11 24.18 17.97 4.97
N ARG A 12 23.36 18.91 5.41
CA ARG A 12 21.92 18.74 5.56
C ARG A 12 21.20 19.84 4.79
N LEU A 13 20.02 19.56 4.23
CA LEU A 13 19.22 20.61 3.60
C LEU A 13 18.83 21.66 4.66
N SER A 14 19.05 22.93 4.33
CA SER A 14 18.53 24.05 5.09
C SER A 14 17.01 24.15 4.93
N ARG A 15 16.35 25.07 5.65
CA ARG A 15 14.93 25.36 5.45
C ARG A 15 14.64 25.79 4.00
N ALA A 16 15.52 26.58 3.40
CA ALA A 16 15.41 26.99 1.99
C ALA A 16 15.64 25.81 1.04
N GLY A 17 16.61 24.94 1.34
CA GLY A 17 16.85 23.70 0.59
C GLY A 17 15.67 22.76 0.61
N LEU A 18 15.01 22.58 1.78
CA LEU A 18 13.78 21.79 1.90
C LEU A 18 12.65 22.38 1.06
N ALA A 19 12.46 23.70 1.08
CA ALA A 19 11.44 24.36 0.27
C ALA A 19 11.72 24.19 -1.24
N LEU A 20 12.98 24.38 -1.69
CA LEU A 20 13.34 24.23 -3.09
C LEU A 20 13.29 22.78 -3.57
N ARG A 21 13.57 21.79 -2.70
CA ARG A 21 13.61 20.37 -3.05
C ARG A 21 12.35 19.92 -3.79
N VAL A 22 11.16 20.34 -3.35
CA VAL A 22 9.88 19.97 -3.94
C VAL A 22 9.79 20.46 -5.39
N TYR A 23 10.17 21.71 -5.63
CA TYR A 23 10.15 22.30 -6.99
C TYR A 23 11.21 21.68 -7.89
N ALA A 24 12.41 21.45 -7.35
CA ALA A 24 13.49 20.81 -8.09
C ALA A 24 13.15 19.36 -8.48
N ALA A 25 12.55 18.59 -7.56
CA ALA A 25 12.09 17.24 -7.84
C ALA A 25 11.02 17.21 -8.94
N ARG A 26 10.04 18.11 -8.89
CA ARG A 26 9.01 18.25 -9.93
C ARG A 26 9.61 18.61 -11.29
N ALA A 27 10.48 19.62 -11.33
CA ALA A 27 11.14 20.02 -12.57
C ALA A 27 11.96 18.87 -13.17
N TRP A 28 12.71 18.16 -12.34
CA TRP A 28 13.47 16.99 -12.77
C TRP A 28 12.58 15.89 -13.33
N HIS A 29 11.47 15.59 -12.64
CA HIS A 29 10.50 14.60 -13.09
C HIS A 29 9.91 14.95 -14.47
N GLU A 30 9.52 16.20 -14.69
CA GLU A 30 8.99 16.66 -15.99
C GLU A 30 10.06 16.60 -17.10
N ILE A 31 11.32 16.93 -16.80
CA ILE A 31 12.44 16.80 -17.76
C ILE A 31 12.65 15.33 -18.13
N GLU A 32 12.69 14.43 -17.14
CA GLU A 32 12.84 13.00 -17.40
C GLU A 32 11.64 12.42 -18.16
N ALA A 33 10.41 12.83 -17.82
CA ALA A 33 9.22 12.45 -18.58
C ALA A 33 9.31 12.91 -20.05
N GLY A 34 9.74 14.13 -20.29
CA GLY A 34 9.97 14.64 -21.66
C GLY A 34 11.08 13.89 -22.39
N ARG A 35 12.22 13.61 -21.73
CA ARG A 35 13.31 12.80 -22.29
C ARG A 35 12.84 11.38 -22.65
N MET A 36 12.05 10.77 -21.77
CA MET A 36 11.46 9.45 -22.00
C MET A 36 10.47 9.48 -23.17
N ALA A 37 9.60 10.49 -23.26
CA ALA A 37 8.65 10.65 -24.36
C ALA A 37 9.36 10.77 -25.71
N LEU A 38 10.50 11.45 -25.78
CA LEU A 38 11.33 11.53 -26.98
C LEU A 38 12.02 10.20 -27.31
N ALA A 39 12.53 9.50 -26.32
CA ALA A 39 13.15 8.19 -26.49
C ALA A 39 12.10 7.11 -26.89
N ASP A 40 10.87 7.28 -26.49
CA ASP A 40 9.74 6.38 -26.71
C ASP A 40 9.08 6.52 -28.10
N LEU A 41 9.55 7.44 -28.96
CA LEU A 41 9.12 7.44 -30.36
C LEU A 41 9.44 6.11 -31.11
N GLY A 42 10.14 5.17 -30.45
CA GLY A 42 10.47 3.87 -31.00
C GLY A 42 10.20 2.65 -30.13
N ALA A 43 10.52 2.64 -28.86
CA ALA A 43 10.27 1.57 -27.88
C ALA A 43 10.78 2.00 -26.49
N LEU A 44 10.17 1.51 -25.41
CA LEU A 44 10.60 1.73 -24.02
C LEU A 44 11.92 0.98 -23.76
N ARG A 45 13.05 1.55 -24.17
CA ARG A 45 14.37 0.89 -24.15
C ARG A 45 15.20 1.19 -22.90
N SER A 46 14.95 2.31 -22.23
CA SER A 46 15.71 2.70 -21.03
C SER A 46 14.92 3.72 -20.20
N GLY A 47 15.24 3.83 -18.92
CA GLY A 47 14.63 4.80 -18.01
C GLY A 47 14.54 4.31 -16.58
N SER A 48 13.76 5.01 -15.77
CA SER A 48 13.48 4.63 -14.40
C SER A 48 11.99 4.72 -14.10
N LEU A 49 11.50 3.87 -13.21
CA LEU A 49 10.15 3.86 -12.67
C LEU A 49 10.22 3.77 -11.15
N THR A 50 9.68 4.77 -10.45
CA THR A 50 9.60 4.77 -8.98
C THR A 50 8.16 4.60 -8.54
N VAL A 51 7.89 3.49 -7.84
CA VAL A 51 6.57 3.06 -7.41
C VAL A 51 6.45 3.16 -5.90
N GLY A 52 5.48 3.89 -5.38
CA GLY A 52 5.12 3.88 -3.96
C GLY A 52 4.03 2.84 -3.70
N VAL A 53 4.21 1.98 -2.71
CA VAL A 53 3.30 0.86 -2.45
C VAL A 53 3.03 0.75 -0.96
N ILE A 54 1.78 0.52 -0.57
CA ILE A 54 1.49 0.17 0.82
C ILE A 54 1.98 -1.26 1.15
N PRO A 55 2.38 -1.52 2.40
CA PRO A 55 3.01 -2.80 2.80
C PRO A 55 2.24 -4.04 2.33
N THR A 56 0.92 -4.05 2.46
CA THR A 56 0.10 -5.22 2.09
C THR A 56 0.23 -5.60 0.61
N PHE A 57 0.33 -4.62 -0.30
CA PHE A 57 0.43 -4.90 -1.74
C PHE A 57 1.85 -5.23 -2.18
N LEU A 58 2.84 -4.83 -1.38
CA LEU A 58 4.24 -5.17 -1.63
C LEU A 58 4.47 -6.69 -1.65
N HIS A 59 3.71 -7.44 -0.87
CA HIS A 59 3.82 -8.91 -0.79
C HIS A 59 2.77 -9.66 -1.62
N THR A 60 1.65 -9.03 -1.97
CA THR A 60 0.53 -9.75 -2.61
C THR A 60 0.33 -9.43 -4.09
N LEU A 61 0.50 -8.19 -4.51
CA LEU A 61 0.16 -7.71 -5.85
C LEU A 61 1.41 -7.35 -6.68
N VAL A 62 2.26 -6.52 -6.10
CA VAL A 62 3.35 -5.85 -6.82
C VAL A 62 4.45 -6.79 -7.32
N PRO A 63 4.86 -7.86 -6.63
CA PRO A 63 5.94 -8.73 -7.09
C PRO A 63 5.68 -9.35 -8.47
N ALA A 64 4.45 -9.78 -8.74
CA ALA A 64 4.10 -10.35 -10.04
C ALA A 64 4.17 -9.30 -11.16
N ALA A 65 3.65 -8.08 -10.90
CA ALA A 65 3.71 -6.98 -11.85
C ALA A 65 5.15 -6.53 -12.12
N VAL A 66 6.01 -6.41 -11.08
CA VAL A 66 7.43 -6.08 -11.23
C VAL A 66 8.16 -7.14 -12.04
N ALA A 67 7.94 -8.43 -11.78
CA ALA A 67 8.57 -9.51 -12.52
C ALA A 67 8.14 -9.52 -14.00
N ALA A 68 6.87 -9.25 -14.29
CA ALA A 68 6.36 -9.14 -15.66
C ALA A 68 6.94 -7.91 -16.37
N PHE A 69 6.96 -6.76 -15.68
CA PHE A 69 7.50 -5.51 -16.20
C PHE A 69 8.99 -5.61 -16.53
N SER A 70 9.80 -6.16 -15.61
CA SER A 70 11.26 -6.32 -15.82
C SER A 70 11.59 -7.24 -16.99
N ARG A 71 10.76 -8.25 -17.25
CA ARG A 71 10.91 -9.10 -18.45
C ARG A 71 10.56 -8.36 -19.73
N ALA A 72 9.50 -7.56 -19.72
CA ALA A 72 9.03 -6.84 -20.90
C ALA A 72 9.94 -5.63 -21.22
N TYR A 73 10.51 -5.00 -20.21
CA TYR A 73 11.28 -3.76 -20.31
C TYR A 73 12.63 -3.84 -19.58
N PRO A 74 13.57 -4.69 -20.03
CA PRO A 74 14.82 -4.98 -19.30
C PRO A 74 15.77 -3.77 -19.15
N GLY A 75 15.59 -2.74 -19.94
CA GLY A 75 16.37 -1.50 -19.85
C GLY A 75 15.80 -0.44 -18.90
N VAL A 76 14.64 -0.72 -18.28
CA VAL A 76 14.01 0.21 -17.31
C VAL A 76 14.34 -0.23 -15.89
N SER A 77 14.95 0.66 -15.11
CA SER A 77 15.18 0.43 -13.67
C SER A 77 13.89 0.65 -12.89
N VAL A 78 13.52 -0.28 -12.01
CA VAL A 78 12.33 -0.16 -11.17
C VAL A 78 12.74 -0.03 -9.71
N VAL A 79 12.26 1.03 -9.05
CA VAL A 79 12.41 1.25 -7.61
C VAL A 79 11.03 1.15 -6.96
N VAL A 80 10.86 0.20 -6.06
CA VAL A 80 9.63 0.04 -5.28
C VAL A 80 9.89 0.51 -3.85
N ARG A 81 9.07 1.45 -3.37
CA ARG A 81 9.16 2.00 -2.01
C ARG A 81 8.00 1.52 -1.17
N ASP A 82 8.31 0.89 -0.05
CA ASP A 82 7.33 0.54 0.98
C ASP A 82 6.97 1.79 1.79
N LEU A 83 5.75 2.28 1.64
CA LEU A 83 5.28 3.53 2.23
C LEU A 83 3.83 3.39 2.71
N ARG A 84 3.46 4.16 3.73
CA ARG A 84 2.05 4.34 4.12
C ARG A 84 1.31 5.25 3.12
N ALA A 85 -0.02 5.21 3.10
CA ALA A 85 -0.85 5.95 2.14
C ALA A 85 -0.54 7.46 2.12
N GLY A 86 -0.51 8.14 3.26
CA GLY A 86 -0.20 9.56 3.32
C GLY A 86 1.17 9.93 2.70
N PRO A 87 2.29 9.29 3.08
CA PRO A 87 3.59 9.45 2.41
C PRO A 87 3.58 9.12 0.91
N ILE A 88 2.76 8.17 0.43
CA ILE A 88 2.60 7.92 -1.02
C ILE A 88 1.98 9.14 -1.69
N GLU A 89 0.87 9.64 -1.15
CA GLU A 89 0.19 10.83 -1.69
C GLU A 89 1.10 12.06 -1.69
N GLU A 90 1.83 12.29 -0.60
CA GLU A 90 2.78 13.39 -0.47
C GLU A 90 3.90 13.30 -1.52
N GLN A 91 4.54 12.14 -1.64
CA GLN A 91 5.63 11.95 -2.59
C GLN A 91 5.17 11.97 -4.05
N LEU A 92 3.92 11.57 -4.36
CA LEU A 92 3.33 11.77 -5.68
C LEU A 92 3.17 13.26 -5.99
N VAL A 93 2.61 14.05 -5.06
CA VAL A 93 2.47 15.50 -5.21
C VAL A 93 3.84 16.18 -5.34
N GLU A 94 4.86 15.70 -4.63
CA GLU A 94 6.23 16.19 -4.74
C GLU A 94 6.96 15.76 -6.02
N GLY A 95 6.41 14.81 -6.79
CA GLY A 95 7.06 14.24 -7.98
C GLY A 95 8.25 13.34 -7.67
N LEU A 96 8.26 12.71 -6.50
CA LEU A 96 9.26 11.72 -6.06
C LEU A 96 8.84 10.28 -6.38
N LEU A 97 7.57 10.09 -6.77
CA LEU A 97 7.01 8.85 -7.27
C LEU A 97 6.36 9.09 -8.62
N ASP A 98 6.47 8.12 -9.52
CA ASP A 98 5.77 8.09 -10.80
C ASP A 98 4.33 7.59 -10.63
N VAL A 99 4.13 6.63 -9.72
CA VAL A 99 2.85 5.97 -9.48
C VAL A 99 2.77 5.49 -8.02
N GLY A 100 1.57 5.55 -7.45
CA GLY A 100 1.25 5.01 -6.13
C GLY A 100 0.27 3.84 -6.22
N ILE A 101 0.38 2.87 -5.29
CA ILE A 101 -0.57 1.77 -5.16
C ILE A 101 -1.02 1.72 -3.71
N ALA A 102 -2.25 2.14 -3.47
CA ALA A 102 -2.80 2.28 -2.12
C ALA A 102 -4.33 2.12 -2.12
N PHE A 103 -4.96 2.39 -0.98
CA PHE A 103 -6.41 2.43 -0.87
C PHE A 103 -6.96 3.81 -1.20
N TYR A 104 -8.20 3.81 -1.70
CA TYR A 104 -8.95 5.04 -1.91
C TYR A 104 -10.31 4.99 -1.17
N PRO A 105 -10.99 6.12 -0.94
CA PRO A 105 -10.63 7.46 -1.37
C PRO A 105 -9.35 7.99 -0.71
N THR A 106 -8.65 8.88 -1.42
CA THR A 106 -7.47 9.60 -0.93
C THR A 106 -7.89 10.83 -0.14
N GLU A 107 -7.01 11.33 0.72
CA GLU A 107 -7.26 12.55 1.52
C GLU A 107 -6.86 13.83 0.76
N ARG A 108 -6.15 13.72 -0.38
CA ARG A 108 -5.61 14.85 -1.13
C ARG A 108 -6.32 15.05 -2.47
N GLU A 109 -6.76 16.27 -2.72
CA GLU A 109 -7.42 16.68 -3.97
C GLU A 109 -6.48 16.66 -5.20
N GLU A 110 -5.16 16.73 -4.97
CA GLU A 110 -4.14 16.67 -6.02
C GLU A 110 -3.86 15.25 -6.52
N ILE A 111 -4.55 14.25 -5.99
CA ILE A 111 -4.39 12.85 -6.39
C ILE A 111 -5.62 12.37 -7.17
N ASP A 112 -5.38 11.89 -8.38
CA ASP A 112 -6.34 11.11 -9.14
C ASP A 112 -6.22 9.63 -8.77
N THR A 113 -7.36 8.94 -8.71
CA THR A 113 -7.40 7.52 -8.39
C THR A 113 -7.99 6.72 -9.53
N GLU A 114 -7.32 5.66 -9.90
CA GLU A 114 -7.79 4.67 -10.85
C GLU A 114 -8.09 3.35 -10.11
N PRO A 115 -9.37 2.90 -10.07
CA PRO A 115 -9.74 1.68 -9.34
C PRO A 115 -9.02 0.44 -9.86
N LEU A 116 -8.59 -0.45 -8.94
CA LEU A 116 -8.04 -1.77 -9.25
C LEU A 116 -9.02 -2.88 -8.88
N PHE A 117 -9.31 -3.01 -7.59
CA PHE A 117 -10.23 -4.03 -7.08
C PHE A 117 -10.76 -3.68 -5.68
N GLU A 118 -11.81 -4.35 -5.32
CA GLU A 118 -12.32 -4.39 -3.94
C GLU A 118 -11.74 -5.59 -3.20
N GLU A 119 -11.43 -5.41 -1.92
CA GLU A 119 -10.89 -6.45 -1.08
C GLU A 119 -11.62 -6.52 0.25
N ARG A 120 -12.07 -7.72 0.62
CA ARG A 120 -12.74 -7.96 1.90
C ARG A 120 -11.71 -8.25 2.98
N MET A 121 -12.07 -7.88 4.21
CA MET A 121 -11.34 -8.30 5.40
C MET A 121 -11.95 -9.58 5.93
N GLN A 122 -11.10 -10.50 6.37
CA GLN A 122 -11.51 -11.80 6.93
C GLN A 122 -10.89 -11.97 8.31
N LEU A 123 -11.56 -12.72 9.17
CA LEU A 123 -10.96 -13.22 10.40
C LEU A 123 -10.10 -14.44 10.05
N VAL A 124 -8.88 -14.45 10.54
CA VAL A 124 -7.91 -15.53 10.33
C VAL A 124 -7.52 -16.13 11.66
N VAL A 125 -7.51 -17.44 11.73
CA VAL A 125 -7.24 -18.21 12.95
C VAL A 125 -6.40 -19.45 12.64
N ASN A 126 -5.75 -19.99 13.65
CA ASN A 126 -5.14 -21.31 13.59
C ASN A 126 -6.22 -22.39 13.35
N PRO A 127 -5.96 -23.45 12.58
CA PRO A 127 -6.90 -24.57 12.42
C PRO A 127 -7.37 -25.24 13.72
N ALA A 128 -6.58 -25.16 14.79
CA ALA A 128 -6.96 -25.67 16.12
C ALA A 128 -7.82 -24.68 16.94
N HIS A 129 -7.98 -23.44 16.47
CA HIS A 129 -8.76 -22.42 17.19
C HIS A 129 -10.24 -22.81 17.30
N PRO A 130 -10.94 -22.50 18.42
CA PRO A 130 -12.36 -22.85 18.59
C PRO A 130 -13.29 -22.36 17.49
N LEU A 131 -12.95 -21.23 16.85
CA LEU A 131 -13.72 -20.67 15.74
C LEU A 131 -13.42 -21.31 14.38
N ALA A 132 -12.38 -22.14 14.22
CA ALA A 132 -11.96 -22.68 12.92
C ALA A 132 -13.04 -23.49 12.20
N ARG A 133 -14.05 -24.01 12.92
CA ARG A 133 -15.20 -24.70 12.31
C ARG A 133 -16.26 -23.75 11.70
N ARG A 134 -16.14 -22.45 11.95
CA ARG A 134 -17.08 -21.45 11.44
C ARG A 134 -16.68 -21.02 10.02
N LYS A 135 -17.64 -20.96 9.12
CA LYS A 135 -17.46 -20.39 7.77
C LYS A 135 -17.64 -18.86 7.75
N SER A 136 -18.45 -18.36 8.66
CA SER A 136 -18.69 -16.93 8.83
C SER A 136 -18.97 -16.56 10.27
N LEU A 137 -18.71 -15.30 10.63
CA LEU A 137 -18.93 -14.74 11.96
C LEU A 137 -19.51 -13.33 11.81
N ALA A 138 -20.49 -12.99 12.63
CA ALA A 138 -20.95 -11.60 12.69
C ALA A 138 -19.91 -10.75 13.44
N VAL A 139 -19.69 -9.52 12.98
CA VAL A 139 -18.70 -8.62 13.59
C VAL A 139 -18.97 -8.42 15.09
N LYS A 140 -20.23 -8.38 15.51
CA LYS A 140 -20.63 -8.27 16.93
C LYS A 140 -20.07 -9.40 17.81
N ASP A 141 -19.87 -10.59 17.25
CA ASP A 141 -19.38 -11.75 18.00
C ASP A 141 -17.87 -11.69 18.26
N LEU A 142 -17.16 -10.72 17.69
CA LEU A 142 -15.73 -10.47 17.95
C LEU A 142 -15.45 -9.86 19.33
N ALA A 143 -16.47 -9.41 20.07
CA ALA A 143 -16.31 -8.80 21.39
C ALA A 143 -15.54 -9.66 22.41
N GLN A 144 -15.64 -11.00 22.28
CA GLN A 144 -14.98 -11.95 23.18
C GLN A 144 -13.76 -12.65 22.53
N VAL A 145 -13.37 -12.25 21.31
CA VAL A 145 -12.26 -12.87 20.59
C VAL A 145 -10.97 -12.09 20.85
N PRO A 146 -9.94 -12.70 21.44
CA PRO A 146 -8.63 -12.06 21.56
C PRO A 146 -8.00 -11.84 20.20
N LEU A 147 -7.63 -10.60 19.88
CA LEU A 147 -7.16 -10.21 18.57
C LEU A 147 -5.70 -9.75 18.58
N ALA A 148 -4.97 -10.14 17.53
CA ALA A 148 -3.78 -9.44 17.04
C ALA A 148 -4.17 -8.48 15.92
N MET A 149 -3.75 -7.23 15.99
CA MET A 149 -4.17 -6.16 15.06
C MET A 149 -3.00 -5.29 14.63
N LEU A 150 -3.18 -4.60 13.49
CA LEU A 150 -2.27 -3.52 13.09
C LEU A 150 -2.38 -2.33 14.06
N PRO A 151 -1.32 -1.52 14.24
CA PRO A 151 -1.40 -0.27 14.99
C PRO A 151 -2.40 0.73 14.37
N ARG A 152 -2.95 1.62 15.19
CA ARG A 152 -3.99 2.59 14.78
C ARG A 152 -3.55 3.56 13.68
N ALA A 153 -2.26 3.73 13.46
CA ALA A 153 -1.72 4.55 12.38
C ALA A 153 -1.97 3.98 10.96
N PHE A 154 -2.36 2.70 10.87
CA PHE A 154 -2.63 2.05 9.58
C PHE A 154 -4.07 2.31 9.11
N ALA A 155 -4.25 2.64 7.83
CA ALA A 155 -5.57 2.83 7.22
C ALA A 155 -6.45 1.58 7.36
N THR A 156 -5.88 0.39 7.18
CA THR A 156 -6.59 -0.88 7.40
C THR A 156 -7.10 -1.02 8.83
N ARG A 157 -6.32 -0.60 9.85
CA ARG A 157 -6.77 -0.63 11.24
C ARG A 157 -7.93 0.34 11.47
N ARG A 158 -7.87 1.54 10.91
CA ARG A 158 -8.98 2.51 11.01
C ARG A 158 -10.28 1.96 10.44
N LEU A 159 -10.24 1.35 9.26
CA LEU A 159 -11.38 0.67 8.65
C LEU A 159 -11.98 -0.41 9.59
N VAL A 160 -11.13 -1.24 10.17
CA VAL A 160 -11.55 -2.29 11.10
C VAL A 160 -12.17 -1.69 12.36
N ASP A 161 -11.53 -0.69 12.97
CA ASP A 161 -12.02 -0.01 14.17
C ASP A 161 -13.37 0.68 13.94
N GLU A 162 -13.59 1.29 12.77
CA GLU A 162 -14.86 1.89 12.36
C GLU A 162 -15.96 0.84 12.25
N SER A 163 -15.65 -0.29 11.61
CA SER A 163 -16.60 -1.39 11.45
C SER A 163 -16.97 -2.05 12.79
N LEU A 164 -15.99 -2.23 13.67
CA LEU A 164 -16.21 -2.73 15.04
C LEU A 164 -17.08 -1.77 15.85
N ARG A 165 -16.78 -0.46 15.77
CA ARG A 165 -17.56 0.58 16.45
C ARG A 165 -19.00 0.63 15.96
N ALA A 166 -19.21 0.55 14.64
CA ALA A 166 -20.53 0.50 14.04
C ALA A 166 -21.37 -0.73 14.50
N ALA A 167 -20.68 -1.83 14.81
CA ALA A 167 -21.29 -3.04 15.38
C ALA A 167 -21.41 -3.00 16.91
N GLY A 168 -21.01 -1.91 17.57
CA GLY A 168 -21.02 -1.78 19.05
C GLY A 168 -19.96 -2.65 19.75
N VAL A 169 -18.87 -3.01 19.05
CA VAL A 169 -17.84 -3.92 19.56
C VAL A 169 -16.62 -3.12 20.05
N VAL A 170 -16.19 -3.42 21.26
CA VAL A 170 -14.87 -3.01 21.77
C VAL A 170 -13.95 -4.24 21.65
N PRO A 171 -12.94 -4.22 20.76
CA PRO A 171 -12.10 -5.39 20.53
C PRO A 171 -11.14 -5.65 21.69
N GLN A 172 -10.88 -6.92 21.98
CA GLN A 172 -9.85 -7.35 22.92
C GLN A 172 -8.50 -7.46 22.20
N VAL A 173 -7.83 -6.32 21.99
CA VAL A 173 -6.51 -6.29 21.35
C VAL A 173 -5.45 -6.77 22.36
N ARG A 174 -4.78 -7.88 22.06
CA ARG A 174 -3.72 -8.46 22.89
C ARG A 174 -2.33 -8.21 22.32
N VAL A 175 -2.23 -8.08 20.99
CA VAL A 175 -0.97 -7.86 20.26
C VAL A 175 -1.21 -6.80 19.20
N GLU A 176 -0.25 -5.89 19.04
CA GLU A 176 -0.15 -5.00 17.90
C GLU A 176 1.16 -5.26 17.14
N MET A 177 1.06 -5.42 15.81
CA MET A 177 2.20 -5.64 14.91
C MET A 177 2.06 -4.79 13.65
N GLU A 178 3.17 -4.29 13.13
CA GLU A 178 3.20 -3.36 11.98
C GLU A 178 3.14 -4.06 10.61
N SER A 179 3.01 -5.41 10.57
CA SER A 179 2.86 -6.15 9.31
C SER A 179 1.72 -7.15 9.37
N VAL A 180 1.06 -7.36 8.22
CA VAL A 180 0.00 -8.36 8.08
C VAL A 180 0.58 -9.76 8.18
N GLU A 181 1.76 -9.99 7.62
CA GLU A 181 2.48 -11.26 7.69
C GLU A 181 2.79 -11.62 9.14
N GLY A 182 3.26 -10.65 9.94
CA GLY A 182 3.48 -10.85 11.37
C GLY A 182 2.20 -11.18 12.12
N LEU A 183 1.06 -10.57 11.78
CA LEU A 183 -0.24 -10.95 12.36
C LEU A 183 -0.63 -12.39 12.02
N LEU A 184 -0.43 -12.80 10.76
CA LEU A 184 -0.69 -14.18 10.32
C LEU A 184 0.22 -15.18 11.05
N ASP A 185 1.51 -14.82 11.25
CA ASP A 185 2.44 -15.65 12.01
C ASP A 185 2.05 -15.78 13.48
N VAL A 186 1.59 -14.71 14.13
CA VAL A 186 1.05 -14.79 15.49
C VAL A 186 -0.15 -15.74 15.57
N CYS A 187 -1.05 -15.72 14.59
CA CYS A 187 -2.16 -16.66 14.51
C CYS A 187 -1.67 -18.11 14.30
N ARG A 188 -0.63 -18.29 13.48
CA ARG A 188 -0.06 -19.62 13.18
C ARG A 188 0.49 -20.32 14.41
N TRP A 189 1.14 -19.57 15.29
CA TRP A 189 1.82 -20.11 16.48
C TRP A 189 1.05 -19.97 17.78
N GLY A 190 -0.14 -19.37 17.77
CA GLY A 190 -0.90 -19.07 18.98
C GLY A 190 -2.40 -19.24 18.83
N ASP A 191 -3.11 -18.82 19.88
CA ASP A 191 -4.57 -18.90 19.99
C ASP A 191 -5.26 -17.56 19.66
N LEU A 192 -4.51 -16.59 19.14
CA LEU A 192 -5.07 -15.29 18.74
C LEU A 192 -5.68 -15.39 17.34
N ALA A 193 -6.73 -14.61 17.13
CA ALA A 193 -7.25 -14.33 15.81
C ALA A 193 -6.70 -12.99 15.28
N CYS A 194 -6.64 -12.82 13.97
CA CYS A 194 -6.38 -11.50 13.37
C CYS A 194 -7.41 -11.18 12.28
N ILE A 195 -7.59 -9.90 11.98
CA ILE A 195 -8.39 -9.45 10.85
C ILE A 195 -7.42 -9.04 9.74
N ALA A 196 -7.39 -9.82 8.67
CA ALA A 196 -6.47 -9.67 7.57
C ALA A 196 -7.20 -9.51 6.22
N PRO A 197 -6.55 -8.87 5.22
CA PRO A 197 -7.06 -8.81 3.86
C PRO A 197 -7.18 -10.20 3.24
N GLU A 198 -8.22 -10.41 2.45
CA GLU A 198 -8.52 -11.70 1.81
C GLU A 198 -7.35 -12.24 0.98
N ARG A 199 -6.64 -11.39 0.22
CA ARG A 199 -5.47 -11.80 -0.58
C ARG A 199 -4.34 -12.34 0.28
N ALA A 200 -4.00 -11.64 1.37
CA ALA A 200 -2.98 -12.10 2.31
C ALA A 200 -3.41 -13.38 3.04
N ALA A 201 -4.67 -13.44 3.46
CA ALA A 201 -5.24 -14.61 4.11
C ALA A 201 -5.22 -15.86 3.21
N ARG A 202 -5.50 -15.71 1.91
CA ARG A 202 -5.44 -16.81 0.92
C ARG A 202 -4.02 -17.34 0.70
N GLN A 203 -2.99 -16.49 0.83
CA GLN A 203 -1.59 -16.93 0.71
C GLN A 203 -1.14 -17.76 1.91
N ALA A 204 -1.75 -17.54 3.08
CA ALA A 204 -1.53 -18.33 4.29
C ALA A 204 -2.43 -19.58 4.32
N SER A 205 -2.22 -20.51 3.40
CA SER A 205 -3.07 -21.69 3.18
C SER A 205 -3.10 -22.67 4.35
N ASP A 206 -2.19 -22.54 5.30
CA ASP A 206 -2.11 -23.29 6.55
C ASP A 206 -3.00 -22.73 7.67
N LEU A 207 -3.57 -21.53 7.46
CA LEU A 207 -4.50 -20.90 8.38
C LEU A 207 -5.95 -21.03 7.90
N HIS A 208 -6.89 -20.91 8.82
CA HIS A 208 -8.31 -20.95 8.52
C HIS A 208 -8.90 -19.55 8.43
N THR A 209 -9.66 -19.29 7.37
CA THR A 209 -10.30 -17.99 7.11
C THR A 209 -11.80 -18.05 7.38
N ILE A 210 -12.32 -17.02 8.02
CA ILE A 210 -13.72 -16.90 8.42
C ILE A 210 -14.26 -15.58 7.86
N GLU A 211 -15.33 -15.65 7.08
CA GLU A 211 -15.98 -14.46 6.53
C GLU A 211 -16.58 -13.59 7.64
N LEU A 212 -16.25 -12.29 7.64
CA LEU A 212 -16.86 -11.32 8.55
C LEU A 212 -18.10 -10.69 7.92
N ARG A 213 -19.21 -10.70 8.67
CA ARG A 213 -20.52 -10.20 8.21
C ARG A 213 -21.12 -9.22 9.21
N SER A 214 -21.97 -8.33 8.70
CA SER A 214 -22.79 -7.40 9.50
C SER A 214 -21.97 -6.51 10.46
N PRO A 215 -21.21 -5.54 9.92
CA PRO A 215 -21.03 -5.18 8.52
C PRO A 215 -19.93 -6.00 7.81
N THR A 216 -19.98 -6.06 6.47
CA THR A 216 -18.85 -6.53 5.68
C THR A 216 -17.82 -5.42 5.61
N MET A 217 -16.57 -5.73 5.94
CA MET A 217 -15.46 -4.79 5.87
C MET A 217 -14.82 -4.87 4.49
N VAL A 218 -14.93 -3.80 3.73
CA VAL A 218 -14.40 -3.72 2.35
C VAL A 218 -13.45 -2.53 2.24
N ARG A 219 -12.35 -2.72 1.54
CA ARG A 219 -11.43 -1.65 1.16
C ARG A 219 -11.23 -1.65 -0.35
N HIS A 220 -10.98 -0.49 -0.91
CA HIS A 220 -10.85 -0.29 -2.34
C HIS A 220 -9.40 0.00 -2.67
N ALA A 221 -8.78 -0.88 -3.46
CA ALA A 221 -7.43 -0.71 -3.98
C ALA A 221 -7.44 0.12 -5.25
N GLY A 222 -6.49 1.01 -5.41
CA GLY A 222 -6.35 1.85 -6.59
C GLY A 222 -4.91 2.20 -6.93
N ILE A 223 -4.73 2.62 -8.17
CA ILE A 223 -3.53 3.28 -8.66
C ILE A 223 -3.72 4.77 -8.43
N LEU A 224 -2.74 5.40 -7.80
CA LEU A 224 -2.73 6.80 -7.46
C LEU A 224 -1.79 7.55 -8.41
N TRP A 225 -2.27 8.66 -8.94
CA TRP A 225 -1.57 9.51 -9.87
C TRP A 225 -1.56 10.95 -9.37
N ARG A 226 -0.48 11.69 -9.60
CA ARG A 226 -0.52 13.14 -9.42
C ARG A 226 -1.44 13.76 -10.48
N LYS A 227 -2.45 14.50 -10.04
CA LYS A 227 -3.41 15.17 -10.89
C LYS A 227 -2.72 16.22 -11.80
N GLY A 228 -3.08 16.20 -13.07
CA GLY A 228 -2.55 17.16 -14.05
C GLY A 228 -1.08 16.95 -14.45
N ALA A 229 -0.40 15.90 -13.94
CA ALA A 229 0.94 15.55 -14.39
C ALA A 229 0.90 14.64 -15.63
N SER A 230 1.93 14.73 -16.46
CA SER A 230 2.13 13.75 -17.51
C SER A 230 2.51 12.39 -16.89
N ARG A 231 1.89 11.32 -17.38
CA ARG A 231 2.20 9.95 -16.96
C ARG A 231 3.24 9.38 -17.92
N SER A 232 4.37 8.95 -17.40
CA SER A 232 5.39 8.29 -18.22
C SER A 232 4.85 6.99 -18.82
N ARG A 233 5.33 6.61 -20.00
CA ARG A 233 4.95 5.32 -20.60
C ARG A 233 5.29 4.15 -19.70
N ALA A 234 6.43 4.17 -19.00
CA ALA A 234 6.81 3.16 -18.04
C ALA A 234 5.76 3.00 -16.94
N ALA A 235 5.26 4.12 -16.38
CA ALA A 235 4.22 4.09 -15.35
C ALA A 235 2.87 3.56 -15.90
N LEU A 236 2.49 3.91 -17.13
CA LEU A 236 1.26 3.41 -17.77
C LEU A 236 1.34 1.91 -18.06
N GLU A 237 2.46 1.42 -18.60
CA GLU A 237 2.67 -0.01 -18.88
C GLU A 237 2.70 -0.82 -17.57
N PHE A 238 3.33 -0.29 -16.52
CA PHE A 238 3.31 -0.92 -15.20
C PHE A 238 1.89 -0.98 -14.62
N ALA A 239 1.14 0.11 -14.71
CA ALA A 239 -0.25 0.18 -14.28
C ALA A 239 -1.14 -0.82 -15.03
N ALA A 240 -0.91 -1.05 -16.32
CA ALA A 240 -1.62 -2.06 -17.11
C ALA A 240 -1.37 -3.49 -16.62
N LEU A 241 -0.15 -3.80 -16.14
CA LEU A 241 0.18 -5.11 -15.57
C LEU A 241 -0.48 -5.36 -14.21
N LEU A 242 -0.75 -4.30 -13.43
CA LEU A 242 -1.46 -4.42 -12.14
C LEU A 242 -2.95 -4.79 -12.30
N LYS A 243 -3.51 -4.61 -13.49
CA LYS A 243 -4.93 -4.88 -13.81
C LYS A 243 -5.17 -6.29 -14.34
N GLN A 244 -4.11 -7.04 -14.62
CA GLN A 244 -4.16 -8.43 -15.09
C GLN A 244 -4.26 -9.41 -13.91
#